data_43cc45dc474544f03c3b07298bbf3056
#
_entry.id   43cc45dc474544f03c3b07298bbf3056
#
_cell.length_a   1.000
_cell.length_b   1.000
_cell.length_c   1.000
_cell.angle_alpha   90.00
_cell.angle_beta   90.00
_cell.angle_gamma   90.00
#
_symmetry.space_group_name_H-M   'P 1'
#
loop_
_entity.id
_entity.type
_entity.pdbx_description
1 polymer ?
#
loop_
_entity_poly.entity_id
_entity_poly.type
_entity_poly.pdbx_seq_one_letter_code
_entity_poly.pdbx_strand_id
1 'polypeptide(L)'
;VLDWFSLTIFTLGLLVLWAYWFAWLTSFAPKMAESLQMLAPGSAPVFDSGLVLACLVSLVWFVFVGWRLTHRPVVAWRGPWLAAAGITAFSASLVGLYHTALDVNRSYEPVVKAVARNLEAKGMQPGDVVCGTGMNHGLQAVFKHYADLDVLVRARPDECRFTIDRSRSGALLPDSFRRPHTDEAFTVIQNR
;
A
#
# COMPACT_ATOMS: atom_id res chain seq x y z
N VAL A 1 -11.86 -34.04 5.72
CA VAL A 1 -12.48 -32.78 6.15
C VAL A 1 -11.58 -31.60 5.77
N LEU A 2 -10.28 -31.59 6.13
CA LEU A 2 -9.36 -30.50 5.89
C LEU A 2 -9.18 -30.14 4.39
N ASP A 3 -9.15 -31.15 3.52
CA ASP A 3 -9.03 -30.97 2.06
C ASP A 3 -10.18 -30.14 1.49
N TRP A 4 -11.40 -30.52 1.80
CA TRP A 4 -12.59 -29.83 1.31
C TRP A 4 -12.69 -28.41 1.87
N PHE A 5 -12.32 -28.24 3.13
CA PHE A 5 -12.27 -26.93 3.76
C PHE A 5 -11.28 -26.03 3.02
N SER A 6 -10.05 -26.49 2.79
CA SER A 6 -9.02 -25.71 2.09
C SER A 6 -9.45 -25.37 0.64
N LEU A 7 -9.96 -26.36 -0.10
CA LEU A 7 -10.47 -26.11 -1.45
C LEU A 7 -11.57 -25.06 -1.49
N THR A 8 -12.54 -25.18 -0.57
CA THR A 8 -13.69 -24.26 -0.55
C THR A 8 -13.25 -22.84 -0.15
N ILE A 9 -12.50 -22.70 0.96
CA ILE A 9 -12.15 -21.40 1.49
C ILE A 9 -11.25 -20.58 0.53
N PHE A 10 -10.23 -21.23 -0.06
CA PHE A 10 -9.32 -20.54 -0.97
C PHE A 10 -9.95 -20.28 -2.33
N THR A 11 -10.81 -21.17 -2.82
CA THR A 11 -11.56 -20.92 -4.07
C THR A 11 -12.54 -19.77 -3.91
N LEU A 12 -13.32 -19.75 -2.84
CA LEU A 12 -14.22 -18.64 -2.54
C LEU A 12 -13.44 -17.34 -2.29
N GLY A 13 -12.32 -17.41 -1.56
CA GLY A 13 -11.46 -16.25 -1.35
C GLY A 13 -10.94 -15.65 -2.64
N LEU A 14 -10.44 -16.48 -3.57
CA LEU A 14 -10.01 -16.01 -4.90
C LEU A 14 -11.15 -15.42 -5.71
N LEU A 15 -12.32 -16.04 -5.72
CA LEU A 15 -13.50 -15.49 -6.40
C LEU A 15 -13.90 -14.12 -5.84
N VAL A 16 -13.85 -13.96 -4.52
CA VAL A 16 -14.12 -12.67 -3.87
C VAL A 16 -13.08 -11.63 -4.27
N LEU A 17 -11.77 -11.97 -4.25
CA LEU A 17 -10.71 -11.06 -4.70
C LEU A 17 -10.95 -10.57 -6.13
N TRP A 18 -11.26 -11.48 -7.05
CA TRP A 18 -11.54 -11.14 -8.43
C TRP A 18 -12.83 -10.31 -8.57
N ALA A 19 -13.88 -10.63 -7.82
CA ALA A 19 -15.13 -9.87 -7.83
C ALA A 19 -14.91 -8.41 -7.38
N TYR A 20 -14.13 -8.18 -6.33
CA TYR A 20 -13.76 -6.84 -5.88
C TYR A 20 -12.89 -6.10 -6.89
N TRP A 21 -11.92 -6.78 -7.52
CA TRP A 21 -11.08 -6.19 -8.56
C TRP A 21 -11.88 -5.78 -9.79
N PHE A 22 -12.80 -6.65 -10.27
CA PHE A 22 -13.70 -6.31 -11.35
C PHE A 22 -14.66 -5.18 -10.98
N ALA A 23 -15.21 -5.16 -9.77
CA ALA A 23 -16.04 -4.08 -9.30
C ALA A 23 -15.27 -2.75 -9.28
N TRP A 24 -14.01 -2.78 -8.88
CA TRP A 24 -13.13 -1.61 -8.90
C TRP A 24 -12.84 -1.11 -10.32
N LEU A 25 -12.59 -2.03 -11.25
CA LEU A 25 -12.31 -1.71 -12.65
C LEU A 25 -13.53 -1.16 -13.39
N THR A 26 -14.70 -1.78 -13.20
CA THR A 26 -15.90 -1.50 -14.00
C THR A 26 -16.91 -0.60 -13.31
N SER A 27 -16.75 -0.34 -12.02
CA SER A 27 -17.72 0.35 -11.16
C SER A 27 -19.13 -0.29 -11.18
N PHE A 28 -19.22 -1.55 -11.62
CA PHE A 28 -20.49 -2.29 -11.70
C PHE A 28 -21.16 -2.45 -10.33
N ALA A 29 -20.37 -2.58 -9.26
CA ALA A 29 -20.85 -2.64 -7.89
C ALA A 29 -20.34 -1.41 -7.11
N PRO A 30 -21.04 -0.28 -7.11
CA PRO A 30 -20.54 0.98 -6.56
C PRO A 30 -20.13 0.86 -5.09
N LYS A 31 -20.88 0.14 -4.26
CA LYS A 31 -20.53 -0.09 -2.85
C LYS A 31 -19.20 -0.80 -2.65
N MET A 32 -18.85 -1.76 -3.51
CA MET A 32 -17.57 -2.46 -3.45
C MET A 32 -16.42 -1.55 -3.89
N ALA A 33 -16.62 -0.77 -4.96
CA ALA A 33 -15.65 0.21 -5.43
C ALA A 33 -15.42 1.33 -4.40
N GLU A 34 -16.48 1.85 -3.78
CA GLU A 34 -16.40 2.83 -2.68
C GLU A 34 -15.62 2.29 -1.49
N SER A 35 -15.84 1.02 -1.11
CA SER A 35 -15.11 0.39 -0.01
C SER A 35 -13.60 0.37 -0.28
N LEU A 36 -13.18 0.07 -1.51
CA LEU A 36 -11.77 0.10 -1.91
C LEU A 36 -11.21 1.52 -1.93
N GLN A 37 -11.99 2.50 -2.43
CA GLN A 37 -11.58 3.91 -2.41
C GLN A 37 -11.47 4.46 -0.98
N MET A 38 -12.30 4.01 -0.05
CA MET A 38 -12.15 4.34 1.37
C MET A 38 -10.85 3.75 1.95
N LEU A 39 -10.50 2.51 1.56
CA LEU A 39 -9.28 1.85 2.04
C LEU A 39 -8.01 2.40 1.41
N ALA A 40 -8.05 2.80 0.15
CA ALA A 40 -6.88 3.30 -0.59
C ALA A 40 -7.29 4.48 -1.49
N PRO A 41 -7.45 5.70 -0.91
CA PRO A 41 -7.87 6.88 -1.65
C PRO A 41 -6.90 7.22 -2.79
N GLY A 42 -7.47 7.45 -3.98
CA GLY A 42 -6.68 7.83 -5.17
C GLY A 42 -5.93 6.69 -5.84
N SER A 43 -6.03 5.45 -5.35
CA SER A 43 -5.51 4.29 -6.07
C SER A 43 -6.43 3.91 -7.22
N ALA A 44 -5.85 3.36 -8.30
CA ALA A 44 -6.57 2.86 -9.46
C ALA A 44 -6.08 1.45 -9.80
N PRO A 45 -6.93 0.60 -10.41
CA PRO A 45 -6.49 -0.71 -10.89
C PRO A 45 -5.47 -0.52 -12.01
N VAL A 46 -4.36 -1.24 -11.94
CA VAL A 46 -3.27 -1.16 -12.93
C VAL A 46 -3.16 -2.46 -13.68
N PHE A 47 -2.91 -2.36 -14.98
CA PHE A 47 -2.64 -3.50 -15.86
C PHE A 47 -1.13 -3.69 -16.01
N ASP A 48 -0.55 -4.47 -15.12
CA ASP A 48 0.90 -4.69 -15.04
C ASP A 48 1.27 -6.17 -14.85
N SER A 49 2.54 -6.41 -14.53
CA SER A 49 3.05 -7.77 -14.24
C SER A 49 2.38 -8.42 -13.04
N GLY A 50 1.88 -7.63 -12.08
CA GLY A 50 1.14 -8.12 -10.92
C GLY A 50 -0.19 -8.77 -11.30
N LEU A 51 -0.93 -8.15 -12.23
CA LEU A 51 -2.15 -8.72 -12.79
C LEU A 51 -1.86 -10.03 -13.55
N VAL A 52 -0.81 -10.06 -14.38
CA VAL A 52 -0.41 -11.28 -15.10
C VAL A 52 -0.10 -12.41 -14.13
N LEU A 53 0.67 -12.11 -13.07
CA LEU A 53 0.96 -13.08 -12.02
C LEU A 53 -0.31 -13.60 -11.34
N ALA A 54 -1.23 -12.72 -10.97
CA ALA A 54 -2.50 -13.08 -10.34
C ALA A 54 -3.35 -13.98 -11.26
N CYS A 55 -3.41 -13.68 -12.56
CA CYS A 55 -4.09 -14.50 -13.55
C CYS A 55 -3.48 -15.91 -13.64
N LEU A 56 -2.16 -16.00 -13.77
CA LEU A 56 -1.45 -17.29 -13.90
C LEU A 56 -1.63 -18.15 -12.65
N VAL A 57 -1.44 -17.56 -11.46
CA VAL A 57 -1.57 -18.29 -10.20
C VAL A 57 -3.01 -18.74 -9.97
N SER A 58 -4.00 -17.89 -10.27
CA SER A 58 -5.41 -18.25 -10.17
C SER A 58 -5.76 -19.36 -11.16
N LEU A 59 -5.27 -19.30 -12.40
CA LEU A 59 -5.47 -20.34 -13.39
C LEU A 59 -4.91 -21.68 -12.92
N VAL A 60 -3.66 -21.69 -12.43
CA VAL A 60 -3.02 -22.90 -11.88
C VAL A 60 -3.86 -23.46 -10.72
N TRP A 61 -4.36 -22.60 -9.83
CA TRP A 61 -5.23 -23.04 -8.75
C TRP A 61 -6.51 -23.68 -9.26
N PHE A 62 -7.22 -23.06 -10.20
CA PHE A 62 -8.47 -23.62 -10.74
C PHE A 62 -8.26 -24.91 -11.52
N VAL A 63 -7.17 -25.03 -12.27
CA VAL A 63 -6.77 -26.29 -12.93
C VAL A 63 -6.51 -27.37 -11.87
N PHE A 64 -5.81 -27.02 -10.81
CA PHE A 64 -5.52 -27.95 -9.72
C PHE A 64 -6.81 -28.40 -8.97
N VAL A 65 -7.73 -27.48 -8.71
CA VAL A 65 -9.05 -27.79 -8.14
C VAL A 65 -9.83 -28.71 -9.06
N GLY A 66 -9.90 -28.42 -10.36
CA GLY A 66 -10.55 -29.25 -11.38
C GLY A 66 -9.96 -30.65 -11.43
N TRP A 67 -8.63 -30.76 -11.48
CA TRP A 67 -7.93 -32.05 -11.43
C TRP A 67 -8.26 -32.82 -10.15
N ARG A 68 -8.30 -32.12 -9.00
CA ARG A 68 -8.61 -32.72 -7.70
C ARG A 68 -10.06 -33.23 -7.61
N LEU A 69 -11.01 -32.56 -8.25
CA LEU A 69 -12.41 -32.99 -8.27
C LEU A 69 -12.60 -34.27 -9.10
N THR A 70 -11.81 -34.44 -10.19
CA THR A 70 -11.89 -35.60 -11.07
C THR A 70 -11.08 -36.81 -10.58
N HIS A 71 -9.96 -36.52 -9.85
CA HIS A 71 -9.07 -37.56 -9.36
C HIS A 71 -9.07 -37.58 -7.81
N ARG A 72 -9.09 -38.77 -7.22
CA ARG A 72 -9.08 -38.97 -5.78
C ARG A 72 -7.80 -39.68 -5.32
N PRO A 73 -6.62 -39.07 -5.50
CA PRO A 73 -5.36 -39.71 -5.08
C PRO A 73 -5.35 -39.92 -3.56
N VAL A 74 -4.92 -41.10 -3.12
CA VAL A 74 -4.74 -41.41 -1.71
C VAL A 74 -3.30 -41.04 -1.32
N VAL A 75 -3.10 -39.79 -0.85
CA VAL A 75 -1.79 -39.30 -0.40
C VAL A 75 -1.91 -38.80 1.03
N ALA A 76 -1.04 -39.24 1.92
CA ALA A 76 -1.09 -38.91 3.36
C ALA A 76 -0.99 -37.42 3.67
N TRP A 77 -0.15 -36.69 2.92
CA TRP A 77 0.13 -35.25 3.12
C TRP A 77 -0.76 -34.31 2.29
N ARG A 78 -1.83 -34.83 1.73
CA ARG A 78 -2.71 -34.10 0.81
C ARG A 78 -3.30 -32.82 1.40
N GLY A 79 -3.80 -32.87 2.64
CA GLY A 79 -4.40 -31.71 3.31
C GLY A 79 -3.45 -30.52 3.46
N PRO A 80 -2.28 -30.73 4.07
CA PRO A 80 -1.26 -29.68 4.18
C PRO A 80 -0.80 -29.10 2.83
N TRP A 81 -0.63 -29.93 1.81
CA TRP A 81 -0.26 -29.45 0.46
C TRP A 81 -1.34 -28.57 -0.16
N LEU A 82 -2.59 -28.94 -0.05
CA LEU A 82 -3.72 -28.13 -0.52
C LEU A 82 -3.81 -26.80 0.23
N ALA A 83 -3.62 -26.81 1.52
CA ALA A 83 -3.63 -25.59 2.32
C ALA A 83 -2.46 -24.66 1.94
N ALA A 84 -1.26 -25.21 1.80
CA ALA A 84 -0.08 -24.43 1.40
C ALA A 84 -0.25 -23.84 0.00
N ALA A 85 -0.67 -24.62 -0.97
CA ALA A 85 -0.93 -24.15 -2.33
C ALA A 85 -2.05 -23.09 -2.37
N GLY A 86 -3.12 -23.28 -1.61
CA GLY A 86 -4.24 -22.35 -1.53
C GLY A 86 -3.84 -21.01 -0.93
N ILE A 87 -3.10 -21.02 0.19
CA ILE A 87 -2.64 -19.76 0.83
C ILE A 87 -1.65 -19.02 -0.08
N THR A 88 -0.78 -19.75 -0.78
CA THR A 88 0.16 -19.16 -1.74
C THR A 88 -0.59 -18.51 -2.90
N ALA A 89 -1.56 -19.22 -3.49
CA ALA A 89 -2.36 -18.70 -4.59
C ALA A 89 -3.17 -17.45 -4.17
N PHE A 90 -3.80 -17.50 -3.01
CA PHE A 90 -4.55 -16.39 -2.45
C PHE A 90 -3.66 -15.18 -2.18
N SER A 91 -2.53 -15.36 -1.50
CA SER A 91 -1.61 -14.27 -1.14
C SER A 91 -0.97 -13.64 -2.37
N ALA A 92 -0.52 -14.45 -3.34
CA ALA A 92 0.06 -13.96 -4.59
C ALA A 92 -0.97 -13.19 -5.43
N SER A 93 -2.21 -13.67 -5.50
CA SER A 93 -3.29 -12.96 -6.19
C SER A 93 -3.68 -11.67 -5.47
N LEU A 94 -3.74 -11.68 -4.13
CA LEU A 94 -4.01 -10.47 -3.34
C LEU A 94 -2.96 -9.40 -3.61
N VAL A 95 -1.68 -9.75 -3.50
CA VAL A 95 -0.59 -8.80 -3.76
C VAL A 95 -0.59 -8.37 -5.22
N GLY A 96 -0.74 -9.30 -6.18
CA GLY A 96 -0.72 -8.98 -7.60
C GLY A 96 -1.85 -8.03 -8.04
N LEU A 97 -3.06 -8.21 -7.51
CA LEU A 97 -4.22 -7.38 -7.87
C LEU A 97 -4.27 -6.03 -7.13
N TYR A 98 -3.77 -5.98 -5.90
CA TYR A 98 -3.97 -4.84 -5.00
C TYR A 98 -2.68 -4.16 -4.54
N HIS A 99 -1.52 -4.44 -5.19
CA HIS A 99 -0.24 -3.85 -4.77
C HIS A 99 -0.28 -2.31 -4.76
N THR A 100 -0.95 -1.67 -5.73
CA THR A 100 -1.12 -0.22 -5.77
C THR A 100 -1.92 0.31 -4.56
N ALA A 101 -3.01 -0.36 -4.19
CA ALA A 101 -3.79 -0.01 -3.01
C ALA A 101 -3.01 -0.26 -1.71
N LEU A 102 -2.21 -1.33 -1.66
CA LEU A 102 -1.35 -1.63 -0.53
C LEU A 102 -0.20 -0.63 -0.39
N ASP A 103 0.36 -0.17 -1.53
CA ASP A 103 1.43 0.81 -1.55
C ASP A 103 0.96 2.18 -1.07
N VAL A 104 -0.17 2.68 -1.56
CA VAL A 104 -0.75 3.96 -1.10
C VAL A 104 -0.88 4.01 0.42
N ASN A 105 -1.28 2.91 1.06
CA ASN A 105 -1.43 2.85 2.51
C ASN A 105 -0.11 2.76 3.28
N ARG A 106 0.96 2.29 2.66
CA ARG A 106 2.27 2.10 3.30
C ARG A 106 3.32 3.11 2.87
N SER A 107 3.20 3.65 1.68
CA SER A 107 4.17 4.59 1.12
C SER A 107 4.07 5.97 1.77
N TYR A 108 5.22 6.57 2.02
CA TYR A 108 5.34 7.98 2.37
C TYR A 108 5.48 8.87 1.13
N GLU A 109 5.60 8.29 -0.06
CA GLU A 109 5.88 9.01 -1.30
C GLU A 109 4.91 10.16 -1.58
N PRO A 110 3.56 9.98 -1.52
CA PRO A 110 2.63 11.05 -1.82
C PRO A 110 2.79 12.24 -0.87
N VAL A 111 3.00 11.96 0.43
CA VAL A 111 3.16 13.00 1.46
C VAL A 111 4.49 13.72 1.29
N VAL A 112 5.58 12.98 1.08
CA VAL A 112 6.91 13.57 0.89
C VAL A 112 6.94 14.46 -0.35
N LYS A 113 6.35 14.02 -1.47
CA LYS A 113 6.24 14.84 -2.69
C LYS A 113 5.35 16.08 -2.49
N ALA A 114 4.30 15.99 -1.68
CA ALA A 114 3.47 17.13 -1.36
C ALA A 114 4.21 18.15 -0.47
N VAL A 115 4.94 17.68 0.53
CA VAL A 115 5.81 18.52 1.38
C VAL A 115 6.91 19.20 0.54
N ALA A 116 7.57 18.45 -0.35
CA ALA A 116 8.62 19.00 -1.21
C ALA A 116 8.08 20.12 -2.12
N ARG A 117 6.94 19.91 -2.77
CA ARG A 117 6.30 20.95 -3.59
C ARG A 117 5.92 22.20 -2.80
N ASN A 118 5.48 22.03 -1.55
CA ASN A 118 5.17 23.16 -0.67
C ASN A 118 6.44 23.94 -0.28
N LEU A 119 7.54 23.23 0.01
CA LEU A 119 8.84 23.87 0.29
C LEU A 119 9.36 24.66 -0.95
N GLU A 120 9.28 24.08 -2.13
CA GLU A 120 9.62 24.75 -3.39
C GLU A 120 8.77 26.01 -3.62
N ALA A 121 7.44 25.90 -3.39
CA ALA A 121 6.52 27.03 -3.51
C ALA A 121 6.83 28.15 -2.50
N LYS A 122 7.41 27.82 -1.34
CA LYS A 122 7.90 28.78 -0.32
C LYS A 122 9.31 29.32 -0.62
N GLY A 123 9.89 28.96 -1.76
CA GLY A 123 11.18 29.48 -2.24
C GLY A 123 12.39 28.74 -1.69
N MET A 124 12.25 27.44 -1.39
CA MET A 124 13.38 26.57 -1.09
C MET A 124 14.23 26.39 -2.35
N GLN A 125 15.54 26.48 -2.21
CA GLN A 125 16.49 26.24 -3.30
C GLN A 125 17.13 24.84 -3.19
N PRO A 126 17.57 24.24 -4.31
CA PRO A 126 18.34 23.01 -4.27
C PRO A 126 19.60 23.18 -3.40
N GLY A 127 19.75 22.34 -2.39
CA GLY A 127 20.86 22.40 -1.45
C GLY A 127 20.54 23.12 -0.12
N ASP A 128 19.35 23.73 0.02
CA ASP A 128 18.90 24.25 1.31
C ASP A 128 18.73 23.10 2.32
N VAL A 129 19.21 23.35 3.53
CA VAL A 129 19.07 22.38 4.63
C VAL A 129 17.74 22.60 5.35
N VAL A 130 17.01 21.51 5.53
CA VAL A 130 15.72 21.49 6.21
C VAL A 130 15.85 20.82 7.57
N CYS A 131 15.35 21.43 8.63
CA CYS A 131 15.29 20.81 9.94
C CYS A 131 14.07 19.90 10.07
N GLY A 132 14.23 18.75 10.74
CA GLY A 132 13.15 17.81 11.03
C GLY A 132 12.89 17.67 12.52
N THR A 133 11.70 18.07 12.98
CA THR A 133 11.28 17.91 14.37
C THR A 133 10.37 16.69 14.49
N GLY A 134 10.58 15.86 15.54
CA GLY A 134 9.79 14.65 15.76
C GLY A 134 10.05 13.52 14.75
N MET A 135 11.08 13.63 13.92
CA MET A 135 11.45 12.64 12.92
C MET A 135 12.49 11.64 13.44
N ASN A 136 12.50 10.46 12.85
CA ASN A 136 13.55 9.46 13.05
C ASN A 136 14.43 9.34 11.79
N HIS A 137 15.55 8.63 11.89
CA HIS A 137 16.46 8.43 10.76
C HIS A 137 15.82 7.70 9.58
N GLY A 138 14.81 6.84 9.83
CA GLY A 138 14.05 6.19 8.77
C GLY A 138 13.29 7.20 7.90
N LEU A 139 12.62 8.18 8.51
CA LEU A 139 11.94 9.26 7.79
C LEU A 139 12.92 10.16 7.04
N GLN A 140 14.09 10.47 7.64
CA GLN A 140 15.14 11.20 6.94
C GLN A 140 15.53 10.50 5.62
N ALA A 141 15.76 9.18 5.67
CA ALA A 141 16.07 8.40 4.48
C ALA A 141 14.93 8.41 3.44
N VAL A 142 13.68 8.40 3.89
CA VAL A 142 12.49 8.50 3.03
C VAL A 142 12.42 9.85 2.31
N PHE A 143 12.66 10.98 3.02
CA PHE A 143 12.70 12.30 2.41
C PHE A 143 13.85 12.43 1.41
N LYS A 144 15.02 11.87 1.73
CA LYS A 144 16.17 11.83 0.80
C LYS A 144 15.84 10.99 -0.44
N HIS A 145 15.19 9.83 -0.28
CA HIS A 145 14.90 8.91 -1.38
C HIS A 145 13.86 9.47 -2.37
N TYR A 146 12.75 10.04 -1.86
CA TYR A 146 11.61 10.44 -2.71
C TYR A 146 11.66 11.90 -3.18
N ALA A 147 12.38 12.77 -2.49
CA ALA A 147 12.41 14.20 -2.79
C ALA A 147 13.82 14.81 -2.84
N ASP A 148 14.86 14.01 -2.67
CA ASP A 148 16.27 14.44 -2.58
C ASP A 148 16.51 15.54 -1.52
N LEU A 149 15.69 15.55 -0.46
CA LEU A 149 15.76 16.51 0.63
C LEU A 149 16.69 16.03 1.72
N ASP A 150 17.68 16.86 2.06
CA ASP A 150 18.56 16.62 3.21
C ASP A 150 17.92 17.20 4.48
N VAL A 151 17.27 16.33 5.26
CA VAL A 151 16.59 16.71 6.51
C VAL A 151 17.49 16.43 7.70
N LEU A 152 17.85 17.46 8.46
CA LEU A 152 18.61 17.34 9.70
C LEU A 152 17.69 17.08 10.89
N VAL A 153 17.74 15.87 11.45
CA VAL A 153 16.83 15.43 12.54
C VAL A 153 17.21 15.95 13.92
N ARG A 154 18.44 16.40 14.11
CA ARG A 154 18.97 16.85 15.42
C ARG A 154 19.32 18.33 15.48
N ALA A 155 19.13 19.07 14.40
CA ALA A 155 19.38 20.50 14.38
C ALA A 155 18.30 21.24 15.16
N ARG A 156 18.67 22.41 15.72
CA ARG A 156 17.69 23.29 16.36
C ARG A 156 16.82 23.94 15.26
N PRO A 157 15.50 24.09 15.50
CA PRO A 157 14.60 24.68 14.50
C PRO A 157 15.01 26.08 14.03
N ASP A 158 15.68 26.83 14.88
CA ASP A 158 16.18 28.18 14.64
C ASP A 158 17.44 28.24 13.75
N GLU A 159 18.13 27.12 13.54
CA GLU A 159 19.30 27.02 12.66
C GLU A 159 18.93 26.81 11.18
N CYS A 160 17.68 26.46 10.87
CA CYS A 160 17.22 26.17 9.54
C CYS A 160 16.16 27.17 9.07
N ARG A 161 16.21 27.51 7.78
CA ARG A 161 15.20 28.38 7.14
C ARG A 161 13.82 27.70 7.06
N PHE A 162 13.80 26.38 6.91
CA PHE A 162 12.59 25.58 6.86
C PHE A 162 12.66 24.45 7.88
N THR A 163 11.53 24.22 8.56
CA THR A 163 11.38 23.12 9.52
C THR A 163 10.17 22.28 9.13
N ILE A 164 10.35 20.97 9.07
CA ILE A 164 9.27 19.99 8.90
C ILE A 164 8.97 19.43 10.28
N ASP A 165 7.81 19.73 10.83
CA ASP A 165 7.35 19.16 12.09
C ASP A 165 6.44 17.97 11.85
N ARG A 166 6.78 16.83 12.47
CA ARG A 166 5.95 15.63 12.49
C ARG A 166 5.08 15.64 13.73
N SER A 167 3.81 15.92 13.56
CA SER A 167 2.80 15.85 14.62
C SER A 167 1.99 14.57 14.53
N ARG A 168 1.67 13.98 15.67
CA ARG A 168 0.65 12.93 15.83
C ARG A 168 -0.67 13.50 16.33
N SER A 169 -0.76 14.78 16.48
CA SER A 169 -1.95 15.47 16.98
C SER A 169 -2.85 15.85 15.80
N GLY A 170 -4.13 15.52 15.89
CA GLY A 170 -5.13 15.78 14.86
C GLY A 170 -5.47 17.24 14.59
N ALA A 171 -4.68 18.21 15.08
CA ALA A 171 -4.80 19.62 14.74
C ALA A 171 -4.27 19.85 13.32
N LEU A 172 -5.17 20.05 12.37
CA LEU A 172 -4.85 20.43 11.00
C LEU A 172 -4.42 21.90 11.00
N LEU A 173 -3.13 22.14 10.93
CA LEU A 173 -2.58 23.45 10.59
C LEU A 173 -2.71 23.68 9.07
N PRO A 174 -2.83 24.93 8.60
CA PRO A 174 -3.11 25.23 7.20
C PRO A 174 -2.09 24.64 6.20
N ASP A 175 -0.88 24.36 6.60
CA ASP A 175 0.18 23.77 5.76
C ASP A 175 0.54 22.34 6.18
N SER A 176 -0.45 21.57 6.68
CA SER A 176 -0.23 20.19 7.11
C SER A 176 -0.59 19.18 6.04
N PHE A 177 0.29 18.21 5.82
CA PHE A 177 0.12 17.09 4.90
C PHE A 177 -0.09 15.81 5.71
N ARG A 178 -1.29 15.24 5.63
CA ARG A 178 -1.65 14.04 6.39
C ARG A 178 -1.40 12.79 5.56
N ARG A 179 -0.82 11.79 6.20
CA ARG A 179 -0.75 10.45 5.61
C ARG A 179 -2.13 9.77 5.70
N PRO A 180 -2.64 9.16 4.61
CA PRO A 180 -3.89 8.42 4.64
C PRO A 180 -3.91 7.36 5.76
N HIS A 181 -5.04 7.24 6.46
CA HIS A 181 -5.27 6.22 7.51
C HIS A 181 -4.30 6.23 8.70
N THR A 182 -3.56 7.31 8.90
CA THR A 182 -2.72 7.50 10.09
C THR A 182 -2.99 8.86 10.71
N ASP A 183 -2.69 9.00 12.00
CA ASP A 183 -2.73 10.30 12.68
C ASP A 183 -1.44 11.10 12.48
N GLU A 184 -0.61 10.69 11.52
CA GLU A 184 0.63 11.38 11.21
C GLU A 184 0.37 12.53 10.25
N ALA A 185 0.75 13.74 10.67
CA ALA A 185 0.73 14.94 9.87
C ALA A 185 2.13 15.56 9.83
N PHE A 186 2.48 16.11 8.67
CA PHE A 186 3.73 16.84 8.46
C PHE A 186 3.38 18.28 8.18
N THR A 187 3.90 19.19 8.98
CA THR A 187 3.67 20.63 8.84
C THR A 187 4.96 21.33 8.43
N VAL A 188 4.89 22.18 7.42
CA VAL A 188 6.04 22.97 6.95
C VAL A 188 6.00 24.33 7.60
N ILE A 189 7.00 24.63 8.43
CA ILE A 189 7.17 25.90 9.11
C ILE A 189 8.35 26.64 8.47
N GLN A 190 8.12 27.87 8.06
CA GLN A 190 9.18 28.76 7.60
C GLN A 190 9.63 29.61 8.79
N ASN A 191 10.88 29.42 9.20
CA ASN A 191 11.50 30.23 10.26
C ASN A 191 11.92 31.59 9.67
N ARG A 192 11.71 32.63 10.45
CA ARG A 192 12.08 34.00 10.07
C ARG A 192 13.50 34.34 10.47
#